data_76138b6a4c539f7eb85372f025baaabd
#
_entry.id   76138b6a4c539f7eb85372f025baaabd
#
_cell.length_a   1.000
_cell.length_b   1.000
_cell.length_c   1.000
_cell.angle_alpha   90.00
_cell.angle_beta   90.00
_cell.angle_gamma   90.00
#
_symmetry.space_group_name_H-M   'P 1'
#
loop_
_entity.id
_entity.type
_entity.pdbx_description
1 polymer ?
#
loop_
_entity_poly.entity_id
_entity_poly.type
_entity_poly.pdbx_seq_one_letter_code
_entity_poly.pdbx_strand_id
1 'polypeptide(L)'
;MVRDKVTRAITGLLTACIMIAWVGGQAKGLGDIFAVFTGADPIPIIMLFNVVFIIYTYLGGIYSVVWTDFLQGIIVVIFAFIFYGYALAPVNFSMAVLQQKLAEVGAAELGTLSNVPVGTIMKNFVTGCFGILAAQIYWQRCFAAKDSSTARTGMLISGIAAVVFVSLTAIVGIVTRAVNPNLADPNQAMPWLMLNYVPTWVLAVVYTLILAAAMSSADSNLNAASIILVNDLIRPFAPDKTDQELVKYAQWLTIIVGVFSSLAAIYSSSIIGLFSKAYTMAGGGIVPVLLVGLLWKKTGEPFTMGTRNSRITPWGARLGIIVGSVISLSSLGILWGVAISAVVTIVVSLVTPDVPATEGPSAKV
;
A
#
# COMPACT_ATOMS: atom_id res chain seq x y z
N MET A 1 -14.84 12.00 -13.13
CA MET A 1 -14.57 11.67 -14.52
C MET A 1 -15.67 10.77 -15.10
N VAL A 2 -15.78 9.53 -14.71
CA VAL A 2 -16.85 8.63 -15.14
C VAL A 2 -17.80 8.42 -13.97
N ARG A 3 -19.04 8.93 -14.08
CA ARG A 3 -20.08 8.74 -13.05
C ARG A 3 -20.89 7.47 -13.38
N ASP A 4 -20.26 6.32 -13.17
CA ASP A 4 -20.86 5.03 -13.49
C ASP A 4 -20.69 4.07 -12.31
N LYS A 5 -21.79 3.45 -11.89
CA LYS A 5 -21.85 2.56 -10.73
C LYS A 5 -20.91 1.35 -10.89
N VAL A 6 -20.86 0.77 -12.09
CA VAL A 6 -20.05 -0.44 -12.35
C VAL A 6 -18.56 -0.10 -12.37
N THR A 7 -18.16 0.98 -13.06
CA THR A 7 -16.76 1.44 -13.05
C THR A 7 -16.29 1.77 -11.62
N ARG A 8 -17.16 2.40 -10.84
CA ARG A 8 -16.91 2.71 -9.43
C ARG A 8 -16.69 1.45 -8.61
N ALA A 9 -17.56 0.44 -8.78
CA ALA A 9 -17.44 -0.85 -8.09
C ALA A 9 -16.14 -1.58 -8.45
N ILE A 10 -15.77 -1.64 -9.74
CA ILE A 10 -14.50 -2.26 -10.18
C ILE A 10 -13.31 -1.54 -9.57
N THR A 11 -13.28 -0.21 -9.61
CA THR A 11 -12.20 0.58 -9.04
C THR A 11 -12.09 0.38 -7.52
N GLY A 12 -13.23 0.42 -6.81
CA GLY A 12 -13.30 0.20 -5.37
C GLY A 12 -12.81 -1.19 -4.97
N LEU A 13 -13.19 -2.23 -5.73
CA LEU A 13 -12.72 -3.59 -5.48
C LEU A 13 -11.20 -3.73 -5.65
N LEU A 14 -10.63 -3.19 -6.73
CA LEU A 14 -9.19 -3.22 -6.96
C LEU A 14 -8.42 -2.43 -5.89
N THR A 15 -8.97 -1.29 -5.46
CA THR A 15 -8.36 -0.49 -4.38
C THR A 15 -8.43 -1.24 -3.04
N ALA A 16 -9.54 -1.94 -2.76
CA ALA A 16 -9.66 -2.78 -1.57
C ALA A 16 -8.61 -3.91 -1.55
N CYS A 17 -8.24 -4.48 -2.71
CA CYS A 17 -7.16 -5.46 -2.79
C CYS A 17 -5.81 -4.90 -2.33
N ILE A 18 -5.52 -3.61 -2.57
CA ILE A 18 -4.32 -2.97 -2.01
C ILE A 18 -4.38 -2.98 -0.48
N MET A 19 -5.52 -2.60 0.08
CA MET A 19 -5.70 -2.54 1.53
C MET A 19 -5.60 -3.93 2.17
N ILE A 20 -6.18 -4.96 1.53
CA ILE A 20 -6.04 -6.37 1.94
C ILE A 20 -4.57 -6.78 1.98
N ALA A 21 -3.79 -6.44 0.95
CA ALA A 21 -2.37 -6.74 0.90
C ALA A 21 -1.60 -6.02 2.02
N TRP A 22 -1.94 -4.77 2.33
CA TRP A 22 -1.32 -4.02 3.41
C TRP A 22 -1.59 -4.63 4.78
N VAL A 23 -2.84 -4.98 5.09
CA VAL A 23 -3.20 -5.64 6.36
C VAL A 23 -2.51 -6.99 6.48
N GLY A 24 -2.55 -7.81 5.41
CA GLY A 24 -1.86 -9.10 5.37
C GLY A 24 -0.35 -8.98 5.56
N GLY A 25 0.26 -7.95 4.95
CA GLY A 25 1.69 -7.66 5.13
C GLY A 25 2.06 -7.28 6.56
N GLN A 26 1.22 -6.50 7.26
CA GLN A 26 1.43 -6.18 8.68
C GLN A 26 1.39 -7.44 9.55
N ALA A 27 0.37 -8.27 9.38
CA ALA A 27 0.23 -9.51 10.13
C ALA A 27 1.38 -10.48 9.84
N LYS A 28 1.79 -10.62 8.56
CA LYS A 28 2.93 -11.45 8.17
C LYS A 28 4.23 -10.93 8.80
N GLY A 29 4.48 -9.63 8.75
CA GLY A 29 5.66 -9.02 9.36
C GLY A 29 5.75 -9.29 10.86
N LEU A 30 4.65 -9.14 11.58
CA LEU A 30 4.60 -9.48 13.00
C LEU A 30 4.77 -10.99 13.23
N GLY A 31 4.13 -11.84 12.41
CA GLY A 31 4.30 -13.27 12.48
C GLY A 31 5.75 -13.70 12.32
N ASP A 32 6.43 -13.19 11.28
CA ASP A 32 7.84 -13.50 11.01
C ASP A 32 8.76 -13.00 12.16
N ILE A 33 8.51 -11.81 12.70
CA ILE A 33 9.24 -11.26 13.84
C ILE A 33 9.07 -12.16 15.07
N PHE A 34 7.85 -12.44 15.48
CA PHE A 34 7.58 -13.23 16.67
C PHE A 34 8.04 -14.69 16.55
N ALA A 35 7.97 -15.28 15.34
CA ALA A 35 8.49 -16.60 15.06
C ALA A 35 10.01 -16.70 15.33
N VAL A 36 10.78 -15.69 14.92
CA VAL A 36 12.23 -15.62 15.20
C VAL A 36 12.53 -15.56 16.69
N PHE A 37 11.69 -14.90 17.50
CA PHE A 37 11.89 -14.77 18.95
C PHE A 37 11.48 -16.01 19.73
N THR A 38 10.35 -16.60 19.35
CA THR A 38 9.72 -17.68 20.11
C THR A 38 10.13 -19.06 19.60
N GLY A 39 10.66 -19.13 18.37
CA GLY A 39 10.86 -20.39 17.66
C GLY A 39 9.55 -21.08 17.23
N ALA A 40 8.39 -20.39 17.35
CA ALA A 40 7.08 -20.92 17.01
C ALA A 40 6.79 -20.81 15.50
N ASP A 41 5.83 -21.63 15.03
CA ASP A 41 5.30 -21.49 13.66
C ASP A 41 4.69 -20.09 13.46
N PRO A 42 5.05 -19.36 12.39
CA PRO A 42 4.51 -18.03 12.11
C PRO A 42 3.00 -18.04 11.80
N ILE A 43 2.43 -19.11 11.27
CA ILE A 43 1.03 -19.13 10.82
C ILE A 43 0.03 -18.86 11.96
N PRO A 44 0.08 -19.52 13.12
CA PRO A 44 -0.81 -19.20 14.24
C PRO A 44 -0.65 -17.77 14.73
N ILE A 45 0.58 -17.23 14.68
CA ILE A 45 0.88 -15.86 15.11
C ILE A 45 0.27 -14.84 14.13
N ILE A 46 0.40 -15.07 12.83
CA ILE A 46 -0.25 -14.27 11.78
C ILE A 46 -1.76 -14.24 11.98
N MET A 47 -2.37 -15.39 12.22
CA MET A 47 -3.81 -15.49 12.48
C MET A 47 -4.22 -14.73 13.74
N LEU A 48 -3.45 -14.85 14.82
CA LEU A 48 -3.70 -14.13 16.07
C LEU A 48 -3.71 -12.61 15.84
N PHE A 49 -2.68 -12.06 15.19
CA PHE A 49 -2.62 -10.63 14.92
C PHE A 49 -3.73 -10.14 14.00
N ASN A 50 -4.10 -10.90 12.98
CA ASN A 50 -5.25 -10.55 12.14
C ASN A 50 -6.57 -10.54 12.93
N VAL A 51 -6.80 -11.49 13.82
CA VAL A 51 -7.97 -11.49 14.71
C VAL A 51 -7.97 -10.25 15.61
N VAL A 52 -6.82 -9.88 16.18
CA VAL A 52 -6.68 -8.66 16.98
C VAL A 52 -7.00 -7.43 16.14
N PHE A 53 -6.47 -7.32 14.93
CA PHE A 53 -6.75 -6.20 14.03
C PHE A 53 -8.24 -6.10 13.68
N ILE A 54 -8.90 -7.23 13.38
CA ILE A 54 -10.34 -7.27 13.09
C ILE A 54 -11.14 -6.78 14.30
N ILE A 55 -10.88 -7.31 15.49
CA ILE A 55 -11.60 -6.96 16.72
C ILE A 55 -11.39 -5.45 17.02
N TYR A 56 -10.17 -4.99 16.97
CA TYR A 56 -9.82 -3.60 17.26
C TYR A 56 -10.50 -2.64 16.28
N THR A 57 -10.45 -2.93 14.98
CA THR A 57 -11.08 -2.10 13.94
C THR A 57 -12.61 -2.14 14.02
N TYR A 58 -13.19 -3.32 14.32
CA TYR A 58 -14.63 -3.50 14.46
C TYR A 58 -15.21 -2.68 15.63
N LEU A 59 -14.47 -2.59 16.75
CA LEU A 59 -14.89 -1.87 17.96
C LEU A 59 -14.46 -0.40 17.96
N GLY A 60 -13.37 -0.07 17.24
CA GLY A 60 -12.77 1.26 17.22
C GLY A 60 -13.47 2.22 16.28
N GLY A 61 -13.50 3.50 16.62
CA GLY A 61 -13.95 4.56 15.73
C GLY A 61 -12.79 5.38 15.16
N ILE A 62 -13.04 6.13 14.08
CA ILE A 62 -12.03 6.95 13.37
C ILE A 62 -11.29 7.93 14.31
N TYR A 63 -11.94 8.47 15.34
CA TYR A 63 -11.32 9.47 16.22
C TYR A 63 -10.21 8.90 17.11
N SER A 64 -10.35 7.68 17.60
CA SER A 64 -9.30 7.05 18.43
C SER A 64 -8.04 6.74 17.58
N VAL A 65 -8.24 6.33 16.34
CA VAL A 65 -7.17 5.98 15.40
C VAL A 65 -6.24 7.17 15.11
N VAL A 66 -6.80 8.35 14.83
CA VAL A 66 -5.99 9.53 14.47
C VAL A 66 -5.05 9.97 15.61
N TRP A 67 -5.50 9.98 16.84
CA TRP A 67 -4.68 10.38 17.98
C TRP A 67 -3.62 9.32 18.34
N THR A 68 -3.99 8.06 18.30
CA THR A 68 -3.02 6.96 18.52
C THR A 68 -1.96 6.95 17.43
N ASP A 69 -2.33 7.09 16.16
CA ASP A 69 -1.40 7.16 15.03
C ASP A 69 -0.40 8.31 15.18
N PHE A 70 -0.86 9.49 15.60
CA PHE A 70 0.01 10.65 15.78
C PHE A 70 1.05 10.43 16.88
N LEU A 71 0.62 9.98 18.07
CA LEU A 71 1.53 9.71 19.20
C LEU A 71 2.50 8.56 18.87
N GLN A 72 1.99 7.48 18.31
CA GLN A 72 2.81 6.34 17.85
C GLN A 72 3.81 6.78 16.79
N GLY A 73 3.41 7.62 15.83
CA GLY A 73 4.30 8.14 14.80
C GLY A 73 5.52 8.87 15.36
N ILE A 74 5.33 9.75 16.36
CA ILE A 74 6.45 10.45 17.01
C ILE A 74 7.40 9.45 17.68
N ILE A 75 6.85 8.52 18.46
CA ILE A 75 7.64 7.55 19.21
C ILE A 75 8.39 6.60 18.24
N VAL A 76 7.71 6.12 17.18
CA VAL A 76 8.32 5.28 16.13
C VAL A 76 9.50 5.99 15.47
N VAL A 77 9.38 7.28 15.13
CA VAL A 77 10.48 8.04 14.52
C VAL A 77 11.69 8.08 15.44
N ILE A 78 11.52 8.40 16.73
CA ILE A 78 12.62 8.48 17.70
C ILE A 78 13.33 7.13 17.83
N PHE A 79 12.58 6.06 18.06
CA PHE A 79 13.17 4.73 18.27
C PHE A 79 13.69 4.08 16.97
N ALA A 80 13.16 4.46 15.81
CA ALA A 80 13.72 4.03 14.54
C ALA A 80 15.18 4.49 14.38
N PHE A 81 15.49 5.73 14.73
CA PHE A 81 16.90 6.21 14.70
C PHE A 81 17.80 5.46 15.69
N ILE A 82 17.28 5.13 16.88
CA ILE A 82 18.03 4.30 17.85
C ILE A 82 18.28 2.91 17.25
N PHE A 83 17.26 2.28 16.68
CA PHE A 83 17.37 0.98 16.02
C PHE A 83 18.39 1.01 14.87
N TYR A 84 18.29 1.99 13.96
CA TYR A 84 19.23 2.11 12.85
C TYR A 84 20.68 2.35 13.33
N GLY A 85 20.85 3.05 14.45
CA GLY A 85 22.17 3.17 15.11
C GLY A 85 22.75 1.80 15.44
N TYR A 86 22.01 0.93 16.11
CA TYR A 86 22.47 -0.44 16.39
C TYR A 86 22.62 -1.30 15.13
N ALA A 87 21.71 -1.15 14.15
CA ALA A 87 21.74 -1.91 12.92
C ALA A 87 22.99 -1.63 12.05
N LEU A 88 23.56 -0.44 12.13
CA LEU A 88 24.77 -0.03 11.41
C LEU A 88 26.06 -0.29 12.18
N ALA A 89 25.97 -0.61 13.47
CA ALA A 89 27.15 -0.91 14.31
C ALA A 89 28.04 -2.04 13.75
N PRO A 90 27.50 -3.16 13.19
CA PRO A 90 28.32 -4.24 12.63
C PRO A 90 29.25 -3.84 11.49
N VAL A 91 28.96 -2.69 10.85
CA VAL A 91 29.77 -2.12 9.76
C VAL A 91 30.44 -0.81 10.16
N ASN A 92 30.55 -0.53 11.47
CA ASN A 92 31.18 0.65 12.04
C ASN A 92 30.67 1.98 11.44
N PHE A 93 29.38 2.05 11.05
CA PHE A 93 28.78 3.20 10.36
C PHE A 93 29.53 3.62 9.08
N SER A 94 30.27 2.71 8.46
CA SER A 94 31.11 2.97 7.31
C SER A 94 30.65 2.23 6.07
N MET A 95 30.37 2.98 5.00
CA MET A 95 30.05 2.38 3.69
C MET A 95 31.24 1.60 3.11
N ALA A 96 32.49 2.03 3.40
CA ALA A 96 33.68 1.30 2.97
C ALA A 96 33.77 -0.08 3.62
N VAL A 97 33.51 -0.16 4.93
CA VAL A 97 33.51 -1.44 5.66
C VAL A 97 32.33 -2.32 5.16
N LEU A 98 31.16 -1.73 4.89
CA LEU A 98 30.04 -2.47 4.32
C LEU A 98 30.38 -3.05 2.95
N GLN A 99 30.97 -2.25 2.05
CA GLN A 99 31.39 -2.70 0.73
C GLN A 99 32.45 -3.82 0.80
N GLN A 100 33.41 -3.69 1.68
CA GLN A 100 34.43 -4.73 1.91
C GLN A 100 33.78 -6.05 2.35
N LYS A 101 32.89 -6.01 3.36
CA LYS A 101 32.19 -7.21 3.83
C LYS A 101 31.30 -7.83 2.77
N LEU A 102 30.62 -7.01 1.96
CA LEU A 102 29.84 -7.50 0.83
C LEU A 102 30.71 -8.19 -0.23
N ALA A 103 31.90 -7.67 -0.50
CA ALA A 103 32.85 -8.30 -1.41
C ALA A 103 33.34 -9.65 -0.87
N GLU A 104 33.61 -9.75 0.43
CA GLU A 104 34.04 -10.99 1.09
C GLU A 104 32.99 -12.10 1.00
N VAL A 105 31.70 -11.75 0.99
CA VAL A 105 30.58 -12.71 0.87
C VAL A 105 30.07 -12.88 -0.58
N GLY A 106 30.79 -12.34 -1.56
CA GLY A 106 30.42 -12.46 -2.97
C GLY A 106 29.17 -11.68 -3.38
N ALA A 107 28.83 -10.61 -2.65
CA ALA A 107 27.64 -9.79 -2.86
C ALA A 107 27.99 -8.30 -3.10
N ALA A 108 29.14 -8.03 -3.71
CA ALA A 108 29.67 -6.67 -3.95
C ALA A 108 28.70 -5.79 -4.77
N GLU A 109 27.88 -6.39 -5.62
CA GLU A 109 26.86 -5.71 -6.44
C GLU A 109 25.80 -4.99 -5.59
N LEU A 110 25.54 -5.44 -4.37
CA LEU A 110 24.58 -4.79 -3.47
C LEU A 110 25.09 -3.47 -2.88
N GLY A 111 26.40 -3.23 -2.95
CA GLY A 111 27.03 -1.99 -2.50
C GLY A 111 26.93 -0.83 -3.50
N THR A 112 26.36 -1.05 -4.68
CA THR A 112 26.30 -0.04 -5.77
C THR A 112 24.97 -0.12 -6.53
N LEU A 113 24.49 1.04 -6.98
CA LEU A 113 23.28 1.13 -7.84
C LEU A 113 23.62 0.97 -9.34
N SER A 114 24.90 1.00 -9.72
CA SER A 114 25.34 0.99 -11.12
C SER A 114 25.00 -0.31 -11.85
N ASN A 115 24.85 -1.40 -11.13
CA ASN A 115 24.60 -2.73 -11.70
C ASN A 115 23.11 -3.08 -11.85
N VAL A 116 22.19 -2.17 -11.42
CA VAL A 116 20.76 -2.40 -11.53
C VAL A 116 20.29 -2.00 -12.94
N PRO A 117 19.71 -2.93 -13.74
CA PRO A 117 19.20 -2.60 -15.06
C PRO A 117 18.16 -1.47 -15.01
N VAL A 118 18.28 -0.50 -15.90
CA VAL A 118 17.36 0.65 -15.98
C VAL A 118 15.89 0.20 -16.08
N GLY A 119 15.62 -0.88 -16.82
CA GLY A 119 14.28 -1.46 -16.90
C GLY A 119 13.71 -1.91 -15.56
N THR A 120 14.56 -2.45 -14.66
CA THR A 120 14.16 -2.83 -13.30
C THR A 120 13.84 -1.60 -12.45
N ILE A 121 14.67 -0.54 -12.56
CA ILE A 121 14.44 0.72 -11.86
C ILE A 121 13.11 1.32 -12.32
N MET A 122 12.89 1.41 -13.63
CA MET A 122 11.65 1.97 -14.19
C MET A 122 10.42 1.15 -13.81
N LYS A 123 10.50 -0.18 -13.86
CA LYS A 123 9.43 -1.08 -13.40
C LYS A 123 9.07 -0.81 -11.94
N ASN A 124 10.05 -0.78 -11.05
CA ASN A 124 9.82 -0.57 -9.62
C ASN A 124 9.31 0.85 -9.32
N PHE A 125 9.84 1.85 -10.01
CA PHE A 125 9.37 3.24 -9.92
C PHE A 125 7.90 3.36 -10.32
N VAL A 126 7.53 2.83 -11.48
CA VAL A 126 6.13 2.86 -11.96
C VAL A 126 5.23 2.06 -11.02
N THR A 127 5.65 0.87 -10.56
CA THR A 127 4.89 0.07 -9.60
C THR A 127 4.62 0.85 -8.31
N GLY A 128 5.64 1.47 -7.74
CA GLY A 128 5.52 2.26 -6.51
C GLY A 128 4.65 3.51 -6.69
N CYS A 129 4.98 4.36 -7.67
CA CYS A 129 4.25 5.59 -7.92
C CYS A 129 2.77 5.34 -8.27
N PHE A 130 2.51 4.41 -9.17
CA PHE A 130 1.14 4.12 -9.61
C PHE A 130 0.37 3.35 -8.54
N GLY A 131 1.02 2.47 -7.77
CA GLY A 131 0.42 1.80 -6.63
C GLY A 131 -0.05 2.80 -5.57
N ILE A 132 0.78 3.77 -5.20
CA ILE A 132 0.43 4.84 -4.26
C ILE A 132 -0.72 5.69 -4.80
N LEU A 133 -0.69 6.08 -6.09
CA LEU A 133 -1.77 6.84 -6.72
C LEU A 133 -3.10 6.06 -6.77
N ALA A 134 -3.07 4.73 -6.85
CA ALA A 134 -4.25 3.89 -6.80
C ALA A 134 -4.75 3.64 -5.36
N ALA A 135 -3.92 3.86 -4.34
CA ALA A 135 -4.26 3.58 -2.95
C ALA A 135 -5.10 4.69 -2.32
N GLN A 136 -6.34 4.34 -1.97
CA GLN A 136 -7.36 5.29 -1.45
C GLN A 136 -6.94 5.98 -0.14
N ILE A 137 -6.15 5.33 0.71
CA ILE A 137 -5.76 5.85 2.02
C ILE A 137 -5.05 7.21 1.93
N TYR A 138 -4.26 7.44 0.89
CA TYR A 138 -3.57 8.71 0.67
C TYR A 138 -4.54 9.82 0.23
N TRP A 139 -5.49 9.49 -0.64
CA TRP A 139 -6.51 10.42 -1.09
C TRP A 139 -7.45 10.83 0.04
N GLN A 140 -7.86 9.90 0.90
CA GLN A 140 -8.69 10.20 2.08
C GLN A 140 -8.02 11.25 2.98
N ARG A 141 -6.72 11.14 3.20
CA ARG A 141 -5.97 12.11 4.01
C ARG A 141 -5.85 13.48 3.31
N CYS A 142 -5.67 13.50 1.99
CA CYS A 142 -5.69 14.75 1.22
C CYS A 142 -7.05 15.45 1.29
N PHE A 143 -8.16 14.71 1.20
CA PHE A 143 -9.50 15.26 1.29
C PHE A 143 -9.91 15.67 2.70
N ALA A 144 -9.34 15.07 3.73
CA ALA A 144 -9.56 15.44 5.13
C ALA A 144 -8.74 16.66 5.58
N ALA A 145 -7.79 17.12 4.77
CA ALA A 145 -6.97 18.29 5.09
C ALA A 145 -7.81 19.59 5.05
N LYS A 146 -7.46 20.53 5.91
CA LYS A 146 -8.15 21.84 6.03
C LYS A 146 -8.21 22.60 4.70
N ASP A 147 -7.14 22.52 3.93
CA ASP A 147 -7.01 23.19 2.63
C ASP A 147 -5.97 22.48 1.75
N SER A 148 -5.91 22.86 0.48
CA SER A 148 -4.99 22.24 -0.50
C SER A 148 -3.51 22.50 -0.20
N SER A 149 -3.17 23.59 0.46
CA SER A 149 -1.80 23.91 0.87
C SER A 149 -1.35 22.95 1.97
N THR A 150 -2.20 22.71 2.98
CA THR A 150 -1.96 21.76 4.06
C THR A 150 -1.81 20.34 3.51
N ALA A 151 -2.70 19.92 2.58
CA ALA A 151 -2.59 18.62 1.93
C ALA A 151 -1.26 18.47 1.18
N ARG A 152 -0.87 19.46 0.38
CA ARG A 152 0.38 19.48 -0.40
C ARG A 152 1.61 19.40 0.51
N THR A 153 1.65 20.24 1.54
CA THR A 153 2.78 20.28 2.49
C THR A 153 2.91 18.97 3.26
N GLY A 154 1.79 18.42 3.75
CA GLY A 154 1.77 17.13 4.41
C GLY A 154 2.27 15.99 3.52
N MET A 155 1.84 15.93 2.27
CA MET A 155 2.31 14.92 1.31
C MET A 155 3.79 15.06 0.98
N LEU A 156 4.32 16.29 0.86
CA LEU A 156 5.75 16.51 0.62
C LEU A 156 6.60 16.06 1.81
N ILE A 157 6.22 16.46 3.03
CA ILE A 157 6.94 16.05 4.26
C ILE A 157 6.90 14.54 4.41
N SER A 158 5.73 13.92 4.22
CA SER A 158 5.58 12.45 4.29
C SER A 158 6.42 11.75 3.22
N GLY A 159 6.48 12.30 2.01
CA GLY A 159 7.30 11.75 0.93
C GLY A 159 8.79 11.78 1.25
N ILE A 160 9.30 12.91 1.79
CA ILE A 160 10.71 13.04 2.20
C ILE A 160 11.01 12.05 3.33
N ALA A 161 10.16 11.99 4.36
CA ALA A 161 10.31 11.04 5.45
C ALA A 161 10.30 9.59 4.94
N ALA A 162 9.39 9.24 4.03
CA ALA A 162 9.35 7.91 3.43
C ALA A 162 10.66 7.55 2.71
N VAL A 163 11.25 8.47 1.93
CA VAL A 163 12.55 8.23 1.26
C VAL A 163 13.63 7.92 2.28
N VAL A 164 13.72 8.69 3.38
CA VAL A 164 14.73 8.46 4.43
C VAL A 164 14.53 7.09 5.08
N PHE A 165 13.33 6.78 5.58
CA PHE A 165 13.07 5.53 6.30
C PHE A 165 13.16 4.29 5.41
N VAL A 166 12.69 4.34 4.17
CA VAL A 166 12.80 3.23 3.22
C VAL A 166 14.27 2.98 2.86
N SER A 167 15.07 4.03 2.66
CA SER A 167 16.52 3.89 2.40
C SER A 167 17.24 3.27 3.57
N LEU A 168 16.97 3.71 4.81
CA LEU A 168 17.57 3.13 6.02
C LEU A 168 17.17 1.67 6.19
N THR A 169 15.90 1.33 5.94
CA THR A 169 15.42 -0.06 6.00
C THR A 169 16.11 -0.95 4.96
N ALA A 170 16.31 -0.44 3.73
CA ALA A 170 17.05 -1.17 2.70
C ALA A 170 18.50 -1.45 3.13
N ILE A 171 19.18 -0.46 3.74
CA ILE A 171 20.53 -0.62 4.26
C ILE A 171 20.59 -1.71 5.35
N VAL A 172 19.59 -1.82 6.22
CA VAL A 172 19.50 -2.90 7.22
C VAL A 172 19.55 -4.27 6.57
N GLY A 173 18.78 -4.47 5.49
CA GLY A 173 18.83 -5.72 4.72
C GLY A 173 20.21 -6.02 4.12
N ILE A 174 20.85 -4.99 3.57
CA ILE A 174 22.20 -5.10 2.99
C ILE A 174 23.25 -5.41 4.07
N VAL A 175 23.18 -4.75 5.23
CA VAL A 175 24.05 -5.04 6.38
C VAL A 175 23.86 -6.48 6.86
N THR A 176 22.60 -6.93 6.96
CA THR A 176 22.32 -8.32 7.35
C THR A 176 22.97 -9.30 6.38
N ARG A 177 22.88 -9.07 5.07
CA ARG A 177 23.52 -9.90 4.04
C ARG A 177 25.03 -9.91 4.19
N ALA A 178 25.65 -8.78 4.55
CA ALA A 178 27.07 -8.66 4.75
C ALA A 178 27.59 -9.43 5.99
N VAL A 179 26.76 -9.54 7.05
CA VAL A 179 27.18 -10.20 8.31
C VAL A 179 26.62 -11.62 8.47
N ASN A 180 25.53 -11.95 7.77
CA ASN A 180 24.96 -13.30 7.73
C ASN A 180 24.54 -13.67 6.29
N PRO A 181 25.48 -14.09 5.45
CA PRO A 181 25.20 -14.42 4.04
C PRO A 181 24.32 -15.65 3.87
N ASN A 182 24.20 -16.51 4.89
CA ASN A 182 23.52 -17.79 4.84
C ASN A 182 22.13 -17.77 5.53
N LEU A 183 21.56 -16.58 5.72
CA LEU A 183 20.21 -16.47 6.30
C LEU A 183 19.20 -17.15 5.37
N ALA A 184 18.51 -18.17 5.91
CA ALA A 184 17.63 -19.05 5.13
C ALA A 184 16.39 -18.29 4.57
N ASP A 185 15.81 -17.38 5.35
CA ASP A 185 14.65 -16.60 4.95
C ASP A 185 14.98 -15.10 4.99
N PRO A 186 15.01 -14.40 3.83
CA PRO A 186 15.26 -12.96 3.77
C PRO A 186 14.25 -12.11 4.55
N ASN A 187 13.00 -12.59 4.78
CA ASN A 187 12.02 -11.86 5.59
C ASN A 187 12.46 -11.74 7.05
N GLN A 188 13.36 -12.61 7.50
CA GLN A 188 13.90 -12.60 8.85
C GLN A 188 15.16 -11.72 9.01
N ALA A 189 15.58 -11.00 7.97
CA ALA A 189 16.82 -10.20 8.03
C ALA A 189 16.80 -9.16 9.16
N MET A 190 15.73 -8.39 9.27
CA MET A 190 15.58 -7.38 10.33
C MET A 190 15.48 -8.01 11.73
N PRO A 191 14.57 -8.96 12.01
CA PRO A 191 14.50 -9.59 13.33
C PRO A 191 15.77 -10.33 13.72
N TRP A 192 16.47 -10.99 12.79
CA TRP A 192 17.75 -11.63 13.06
C TRP A 192 18.82 -10.61 13.49
N LEU A 193 18.95 -9.50 12.76
CA LEU A 193 19.91 -8.45 13.09
C LEU A 193 19.60 -7.81 14.45
N MET A 194 18.31 -7.61 14.73
CA MET A 194 17.86 -7.09 16.03
C MET A 194 18.30 -8.01 17.17
N LEU A 195 18.08 -9.31 17.07
CA LEU A 195 18.45 -10.28 18.10
C LEU A 195 19.96 -10.31 18.39
N ASN A 196 20.78 -10.12 17.34
CA ASN A 196 22.21 -10.32 17.47
C ASN A 196 22.99 -9.03 17.84
N TYR A 197 22.43 -7.85 17.54
CA TYR A 197 23.16 -6.58 17.67
C TYR A 197 22.47 -5.53 18.52
N VAL A 198 21.19 -5.72 18.89
CA VAL A 198 20.46 -4.74 19.69
C VAL A 198 20.35 -5.22 21.14
N PRO A 199 20.67 -4.38 22.15
CA PRO A 199 20.53 -4.76 23.56
C PRO A 199 19.08 -5.13 23.91
N THR A 200 18.91 -6.12 24.80
CA THR A 200 17.59 -6.71 25.14
C THR A 200 16.55 -5.67 25.58
N TRP A 201 16.96 -4.66 26.36
CA TRP A 201 16.04 -3.62 26.80
C TRP A 201 15.56 -2.70 25.64
N VAL A 202 16.45 -2.42 24.66
CA VAL A 202 16.07 -1.69 23.45
C VAL A 202 15.15 -2.53 22.59
N LEU A 203 15.44 -3.84 22.48
CA LEU A 203 14.58 -4.79 21.77
C LEU A 203 13.14 -4.75 22.26
N ALA A 204 12.93 -4.84 23.57
CA ALA A 204 11.58 -4.82 24.15
C ALA A 204 10.80 -3.56 23.75
N VAL A 205 11.46 -2.40 23.77
CA VAL A 205 10.85 -1.13 23.34
C VAL A 205 10.59 -1.13 21.85
N VAL A 206 11.58 -1.48 21.02
CA VAL A 206 11.44 -1.47 19.55
C VAL A 206 10.32 -2.43 19.08
N TYR A 207 10.21 -3.60 19.72
CA TYR A 207 9.12 -4.54 19.41
C TYR A 207 7.75 -4.01 19.75
N THR A 208 7.62 -3.40 20.92
CA THR A 208 6.34 -2.76 21.32
C THR A 208 5.94 -1.71 20.30
N LEU A 209 6.92 -0.95 19.80
CA LEU A 209 6.67 0.09 18.80
C LEU A 209 6.35 -0.47 17.40
N ILE A 210 7.04 -1.55 16.99
CA ILE A 210 6.70 -2.24 15.73
C ILE A 210 5.28 -2.80 15.80
N LEU A 211 4.91 -3.42 16.93
CA LEU A 211 3.57 -3.92 17.17
C LEU A 211 2.53 -2.77 17.08
N ALA A 212 2.77 -1.68 17.78
CA ALA A 212 1.90 -0.51 17.76
C ALA A 212 1.77 0.08 16.34
N ALA A 213 2.88 0.24 15.61
CA ALA A 213 2.88 0.75 14.24
C ALA A 213 2.17 -0.18 13.26
N ALA A 214 2.33 -1.49 13.41
CA ALA A 214 1.64 -2.47 12.60
C ALA A 214 0.13 -2.47 12.86
N MET A 215 -0.29 -2.37 14.13
CA MET A 215 -1.70 -2.26 14.51
C MET A 215 -2.34 -1.01 13.94
N SER A 216 -1.72 0.16 14.07
CA SER A 216 -2.26 1.43 13.56
C SER A 216 -2.36 1.46 12.03
N SER A 217 -1.40 0.81 11.35
CA SER A 217 -1.45 0.67 9.90
C SER A 217 -2.51 -0.33 9.45
N ALA A 218 -2.69 -1.42 10.19
CA ALA A 218 -3.66 -2.46 9.84
C ALA A 218 -5.10 -1.98 10.02
N ASP A 219 -5.43 -1.32 11.12
CA ASP A 219 -6.78 -0.82 11.39
C ASP A 219 -7.19 0.29 10.41
N SER A 220 -6.27 1.22 10.10
CA SER A 220 -6.48 2.26 9.09
C SER A 220 -6.79 1.66 7.71
N ASN A 221 -6.08 0.62 7.30
CA ASN A 221 -6.29 -0.05 6.02
C ASN A 221 -7.57 -0.91 6.03
N LEU A 222 -7.89 -1.63 7.13
CA LEU A 222 -9.15 -2.37 7.28
C LEU A 222 -10.35 -1.44 7.19
N ASN A 223 -10.30 -0.33 7.92
CA ASN A 223 -11.36 0.68 7.92
C ASN A 223 -11.51 1.31 6.53
N ALA A 224 -10.40 1.68 5.88
CA ALA A 224 -10.44 2.24 4.52
C ALA A 224 -11.05 1.25 3.51
N ALA A 225 -10.65 -0.03 3.54
CA ALA A 225 -11.20 -1.06 2.67
C ALA A 225 -12.70 -1.25 2.88
N SER A 226 -13.15 -1.32 4.14
CA SER A 226 -14.56 -1.48 4.47
C SER A 226 -15.40 -0.30 3.99
N ILE A 227 -14.94 0.93 4.21
CA ILE A 227 -15.61 2.15 3.75
C ILE A 227 -15.67 2.21 2.22
N ILE A 228 -14.59 1.86 1.52
CA ILE A 228 -14.55 1.82 0.05
C ILE A 228 -15.58 0.82 -0.46
N LEU A 229 -15.60 -0.40 0.08
CA LEU A 229 -16.53 -1.44 -0.34
C LEU A 229 -17.98 -1.03 -0.06
N VAL A 230 -18.29 -0.41 1.06
CA VAL A 230 -19.63 0.13 1.32
C VAL A 230 -19.99 1.21 0.32
N ASN A 231 -19.12 2.22 0.16
CA ASN A 231 -19.45 3.37 -0.68
C ASN A 231 -19.47 3.04 -2.16
N ASP A 232 -18.56 2.18 -2.64
CA ASP A 232 -18.36 1.96 -4.07
C ASP A 232 -19.04 0.68 -4.58
N LEU A 233 -19.29 -0.31 -3.69
CA LEU A 233 -19.93 -1.57 -4.07
C LEU A 233 -21.37 -1.70 -3.55
N ILE A 234 -21.68 -1.24 -2.31
CA ILE A 234 -23.02 -1.42 -1.74
C ILE A 234 -23.92 -0.21 -2.03
N ARG A 235 -23.53 0.97 -1.59
CA ARG A 235 -24.36 2.18 -1.67
C ARG A 235 -24.88 2.52 -3.08
N PRO A 236 -24.09 2.36 -4.17
CA PRO A 236 -24.61 2.64 -5.52
C PRO A 236 -25.71 1.70 -5.99
N PHE A 237 -25.74 0.46 -5.47
CA PHE A 237 -26.71 -0.58 -5.85
C PHE A 237 -27.86 -0.75 -4.84
N ALA A 238 -27.71 -0.16 -3.64
CA ALA A 238 -28.71 -0.16 -2.58
C ALA A 238 -28.91 1.26 -2.01
N PRO A 239 -29.47 2.20 -2.80
CA PRO A 239 -29.56 3.61 -2.42
C PRO A 239 -30.51 3.88 -1.24
N ASP A 240 -31.43 2.96 -0.96
CA ASP A 240 -32.46 3.11 0.08
C ASP A 240 -31.97 2.73 1.48
N LYS A 241 -30.72 2.28 1.59
CA LYS A 241 -30.13 1.90 2.86
C LYS A 241 -29.81 3.10 3.74
N THR A 242 -30.20 2.99 5.01
CA THR A 242 -29.89 4.00 6.03
C THR A 242 -28.40 4.00 6.40
N ASP A 243 -27.90 5.12 6.93
CA ASP A 243 -26.50 5.20 7.37
C ASP A 243 -26.17 4.16 8.47
N GLN A 244 -27.16 3.84 9.33
CA GLN A 244 -26.99 2.80 10.36
C GLN A 244 -26.82 1.39 9.75
N GLU A 245 -27.55 1.08 8.68
CA GLU A 245 -27.38 -0.18 7.95
C GLU A 245 -26.02 -0.22 7.24
N LEU A 246 -25.61 0.91 6.64
CA LEU A 246 -24.30 1.01 5.98
C LEU A 246 -23.14 0.81 6.95
N VAL A 247 -23.24 1.30 8.18
CA VAL A 247 -22.27 1.02 9.26
C VAL A 247 -22.22 -0.47 9.58
N LYS A 248 -23.37 -1.17 9.68
CA LYS A 248 -23.37 -2.62 9.89
C LYS A 248 -22.69 -3.37 8.73
N TYR A 249 -22.92 -2.95 7.49
CA TYR A 249 -22.23 -3.53 6.34
C TYR A 249 -20.72 -3.28 6.42
N ALA A 250 -20.27 -2.08 6.82
CA ALA A 250 -18.85 -1.81 7.03
C ALA A 250 -18.23 -2.73 8.07
N GLN A 251 -18.92 -2.98 9.18
CA GLN A 251 -18.47 -3.90 10.22
C GLN A 251 -18.32 -5.35 9.69
N TRP A 252 -19.30 -5.86 8.95
CA TRP A 252 -19.17 -7.18 8.31
C TRP A 252 -18.07 -7.25 7.27
N LEU A 253 -17.91 -6.19 6.48
CA LEU A 253 -16.83 -6.10 5.50
C LEU A 253 -15.46 -6.04 6.16
N THR A 254 -15.33 -5.43 7.35
CA THR A 254 -14.09 -5.48 8.14
C THR A 254 -13.68 -6.92 8.45
N ILE A 255 -14.62 -7.77 8.85
CA ILE A 255 -14.35 -9.20 9.09
C ILE A 255 -13.94 -9.90 7.79
N ILE A 256 -14.70 -9.70 6.71
CA ILE A 256 -14.43 -10.33 5.41
C ILE A 256 -13.04 -9.92 4.88
N VAL A 257 -12.74 -8.63 4.89
CA VAL A 257 -11.44 -8.09 4.47
C VAL A 257 -10.31 -8.65 5.34
N GLY A 258 -10.51 -8.73 6.66
CA GLY A 258 -9.54 -9.31 7.57
C GLY A 258 -9.26 -10.79 7.28
N VAL A 259 -10.30 -11.59 6.98
CA VAL A 259 -10.13 -13.00 6.58
C VAL A 259 -9.33 -13.10 5.27
N PHE A 260 -9.65 -12.30 4.25
CA PHE A 260 -8.88 -12.28 3.01
C PHE A 260 -7.44 -11.82 3.24
N SER A 261 -7.21 -10.88 4.17
CA SER A 261 -5.87 -10.44 4.56
C SER A 261 -5.07 -11.56 5.23
N SER A 262 -5.72 -12.37 6.07
CA SER A 262 -5.10 -13.56 6.68
C SER A 262 -4.67 -14.56 5.61
N LEU A 263 -5.55 -14.88 4.67
CA LEU A 263 -5.23 -15.78 3.56
C LEU A 263 -4.07 -15.22 2.70
N ALA A 264 -4.12 -13.93 2.36
CA ALA A 264 -3.05 -13.29 1.61
C ALA A 264 -1.70 -13.36 2.34
N ALA A 265 -1.69 -13.18 3.67
CA ALA A 265 -0.49 -13.26 4.51
C ALA A 265 0.09 -14.68 4.53
N ILE A 266 -0.74 -15.70 4.71
CA ILE A 266 -0.33 -17.10 4.84
C ILE A 266 0.20 -17.63 3.50
N TYR A 267 -0.48 -17.34 2.40
CA TYR A 267 -0.11 -17.87 1.08
C TYR A 267 0.96 -17.02 0.38
N SER A 268 1.36 -15.89 0.92
CA SER A 268 2.43 -15.08 0.33
C SER A 268 3.80 -15.51 0.81
N SER A 269 4.73 -15.72 -0.12
CA SER A 269 6.13 -16.04 0.20
C SER A 269 6.90 -14.83 0.74
N SER A 270 6.49 -13.60 0.43
CA SER A 270 7.16 -12.39 0.91
C SER A 270 6.21 -11.22 1.06
N ILE A 271 6.50 -10.35 2.04
CA ILE A 271 5.76 -9.11 2.31
C ILE A 271 5.85 -8.16 1.10
N ILE A 272 7.07 -7.96 0.58
CA ILE A 272 7.33 -7.09 -0.57
C ILE A 272 6.63 -7.64 -1.82
N GLY A 273 6.64 -8.96 -2.03
CA GLY A 273 5.93 -9.62 -3.12
C GLY A 273 4.42 -9.39 -3.07
N LEU A 274 3.83 -9.44 -1.87
CA LEU A 274 2.41 -9.18 -1.66
C LEU A 274 2.04 -7.74 -2.05
N PHE A 275 2.78 -6.77 -1.54
CA PHE A 275 2.56 -5.35 -1.89
C PHE A 275 2.78 -5.06 -3.36
N SER A 276 3.87 -5.60 -3.93
CA SER A 276 4.20 -5.40 -5.34
C SER A 276 3.10 -5.91 -6.26
N LYS A 277 2.54 -7.09 -6.00
CA LYS A 277 1.43 -7.65 -6.80
C LYS A 277 0.19 -6.76 -6.73
N ALA A 278 -0.21 -6.33 -5.52
CA ALA A 278 -1.36 -5.47 -5.33
C ALA A 278 -1.20 -4.10 -6.01
N TYR A 279 -0.02 -3.48 -5.87
CA TYR A 279 0.31 -2.21 -6.51
C TYR A 279 0.40 -2.32 -8.02
N THR A 280 1.00 -3.39 -8.53
CA THR A 280 1.09 -3.66 -9.97
C THR A 280 -0.29 -3.80 -10.58
N MET A 281 -1.18 -4.55 -9.94
CA MET A 281 -2.55 -4.77 -10.41
C MET A 281 -3.34 -3.47 -10.46
N ALA A 282 -3.45 -2.78 -9.34
CA ALA A 282 -4.30 -1.59 -9.24
C ALA A 282 -3.66 -0.38 -9.94
N GLY A 283 -2.35 -0.20 -9.80
CA GLY A 283 -1.61 0.89 -10.44
C GLY A 283 -1.64 0.81 -11.96
N GLY A 284 -1.45 -0.39 -12.52
CA GLY A 284 -1.49 -0.61 -13.96
C GLY A 284 -2.88 -0.56 -14.59
N GLY A 285 -3.93 -0.77 -13.79
CA GLY A 285 -5.30 -0.66 -14.27
C GLY A 285 -5.92 0.73 -14.05
N ILE A 286 -5.90 1.22 -12.80
CA ILE A 286 -6.64 2.43 -12.40
C ILE A 286 -5.93 3.70 -12.89
N VAL A 287 -4.62 3.79 -12.69
CA VAL A 287 -3.89 5.06 -12.89
C VAL A 287 -3.82 5.49 -14.35
N PRO A 288 -3.59 4.62 -15.34
CA PRO A 288 -3.62 5.01 -16.75
C PRO A 288 -4.97 5.59 -17.17
N VAL A 289 -6.06 4.97 -16.71
CA VAL A 289 -7.42 5.46 -16.98
C VAL A 289 -7.66 6.81 -16.32
N LEU A 290 -7.17 7.01 -15.10
CA LEU A 290 -7.21 8.29 -14.39
C LEU A 290 -6.45 9.37 -15.17
N LEU A 291 -5.22 9.08 -15.60
CA LEU A 291 -4.37 10.03 -16.34
C LEU A 291 -4.98 10.38 -17.70
N VAL A 292 -5.42 9.39 -18.47
CA VAL A 292 -6.13 9.64 -19.74
C VAL A 292 -7.36 10.50 -19.51
N GLY A 293 -8.13 10.24 -18.45
CA GLY A 293 -9.32 11.02 -18.10
C GLY A 293 -9.02 12.47 -17.70
N LEU A 294 -7.88 12.71 -17.08
CA LEU A 294 -7.43 14.07 -16.71
C LEU A 294 -6.90 14.85 -17.93
N LEU A 295 -6.21 14.16 -18.83
CA LEU A 295 -5.52 14.79 -19.96
C LEU A 295 -6.45 14.95 -21.19
N TRP A 296 -7.33 13.99 -21.44
CA TRP A 296 -8.20 13.95 -22.61
C TRP A 296 -9.58 14.56 -22.32
N LYS A 297 -9.63 15.89 -22.43
CA LYS A 297 -10.81 16.71 -22.11
C LYS A 297 -11.74 16.93 -23.30
N LYS A 298 -13.01 17.21 -23.00
CA LYS A 298 -13.99 17.79 -23.94
C LYS A 298 -13.77 19.30 -23.92
N THR A 299 -13.17 19.86 -24.99
CA THR A 299 -13.00 21.30 -25.23
C THR A 299 -12.84 22.25 -24.03
N GLY A 300 -11.66 22.87 -23.97
CA GLY A 300 -11.40 24.25 -23.45
C GLY A 300 -11.61 24.57 -21.97
N GLU A 301 -12.44 23.87 -21.22
CA GLU A 301 -12.74 24.23 -19.84
C GLU A 301 -11.75 23.62 -18.82
N PRO A 302 -11.41 24.37 -17.75
CA PRO A 302 -10.58 23.83 -16.69
C PRO A 302 -11.27 22.65 -16.01
N PHE A 303 -10.47 21.68 -15.54
CA PHE A 303 -10.97 20.56 -14.77
C PHE A 303 -11.51 21.08 -13.43
N THR A 304 -12.83 21.03 -13.25
CA THR A 304 -13.48 21.30 -11.98
C THR A 304 -14.01 19.98 -11.39
N MET A 305 -13.78 19.75 -10.09
CA MET A 305 -14.35 18.61 -9.39
C MET A 305 -15.88 18.63 -9.56
N GLY A 306 -16.42 17.55 -10.11
CA GLY A 306 -17.86 17.42 -10.32
C GLY A 306 -18.35 17.60 -11.76
N THR A 307 -17.55 18.15 -12.66
CA THR A 307 -17.91 18.26 -14.09
C THR A 307 -17.38 17.08 -14.89
N ARG A 308 -18.19 16.57 -15.81
CA ARG A 308 -17.83 15.44 -16.70
C ARG A 308 -17.14 15.98 -17.97
N ASN A 309 -15.94 16.53 -17.78
CA ASN A 309 -15.19 17.11 -18.91
C ASN A 309 -14.25 16.11 -19.61
N SER A 310 -14.19 14.86 -19.17
CA SER A 310 -13.41 13.81 -19.81
C SER A 310 -14.13 13.20 -21.00
N ARG A 311 -13.36 12.84 -22.06
CA ARG A 311 -13.88 12.08 -23.22
C ARG A 311 -13.97 10.59 -22.98
N ILE A 312 -13.52 10.10 -21.81
CA ILE A 312 -13.58 8.68 -21.48
C ILE A 312 -15.03 8.25 -21.28
N THR A 313 -15.43 7.19 -21.97
CA THR A 313 -16.71 6.53 -21.78
C THR A 313 -16.66 5.50 -20.65
N PRO A 314 -17.80 5.11 -20.06
CA PRO A 314 -17.86 4.04 -19.06
C PRO A 314 -17.21 2.73 -19.52
N TRP A 315 -17.43 2.33 -20.77
CA TRP A 315 -16.85 1.10 -21.33
C TRP A 315 -15.33 1.22 -21.52
N GLY A 316 -14.84 2.38 -22.01
CA GLY A 316 -13.43 2.65 -22.11
C GLY A 316 -12.73 2.57 -20.76
N ALA A 317 -13.33 3.14 -19.71
CA ALA A 317 -12.80 3.06 -18.35
C ALA A 317 -12.78 1.62 -17.82
N ARG A 318 -13.89 0.89 -17.94
CA ARG A 318 -14.00 -0.50 -17.43
C ARG A 318 -12.96 -1.42 -18.09
N LEU A 319 -12.94 -1.43 -19.43
CA LEU A 319 -12.02 -2.30 -20.17
C LEU A 319 -10.56 -1.88 -19.96
N GLY A 320 -10.27 -0.58 -19.92
CA GLY A 320 -8.94 -0.08 -19.62
C GLY A 320 -8.45 -0.55 -18.25
N ILE A 321 -9.27 -0.45 -17.19
CA ILE A 321 -8.95 -0.92 -15.85
C ILE A 321 -8.71 -2.43 -15.84
N ILE A 322 -9.63 -3.22 -16.37
CA ILE A 322 -9.54 -4.69 -16.31
C ILE A 322 -8.34 -5.19 -17.11
N VAL A 323 -8.21 -4.77 -18.36
CA VAL A 323 -7.12 -5.20 -19.24
C VAL A 323 -5.77 -4.75 -18.69
N GLY A 324 -5.67 -3.49 -18.23
CA GLY A 324 -4.46 -2.98 -17.62
C GLY A 324 -4.04 -3.76 -16.38
N SER A 325 -4.98 -4.10 -15.49
CA SER A 325 -4.71 -4.91 -14.29
C SER A 325 -4.23 -6.33 -14.65
N VAL A 326 -4.90 -7.00 -15.57
CA VAL A 326 -4.56 -8.38 -15.99
C VAL A 326 -3.18 -8.42 -16.65
N ILE A 327 -2.92 -7.52 -17.58
CA ILE A 327 -1.63 -7.47 -18.29
C ILE A 327 -0.50 -7.11 -17.35
N SER A 328 -0.73 -6.19 -16.41
CA SER A 328 0.28 -5.82 -15.40
C SER A 328 0.71 -7.00 -14.53
N LEU A 329 -0.21 -7.92 -14.23
CA LEU A 329 0.09 -9.14 -13.46
C LEU A 329 0.69 -10.26 -14.32
N SER A 330 0.61 -10.17 -15.63
CA SER A 330 1.21 -11.16 -16.53
C SER A 330 2.73 -11.01 -16.63
N SER A 331 3.37 -11.89 -17.39
CA SER A 331 4.82 -11.84 -17.68
C SER A 331 5.25 -10.55 -18.39
N LEU A 332 4.33 -9.83 -19.06
CA LEU A 332 4.60 -8.55 -19.70
C LEU A 332 4.88 -7.43 -18.67
N GLY A 333 4.26 -7.51 -17.49
CA GLY A 333 4.50 -6.61 -16.37
C GLY A 333 3.83 -5.23 -16.50
N ILE A 334 4.05 -4.40 -15.47
CA ILE A 334 3.31 -3.13 -15.29
C ILE A 334 3.53 -2.13 -16.43
N LEU A 335 4.72 -2.05 -17.02
CA LEU A 335 5.01 -1.06 -18.08
C LEU A 335 4.10 -1.28 -19.31
N TRP A 336 3.94 -2.54 -19.73
CA TRP A 336 3.01 -2.88 -20.78
C TRP A 336 1.56 -2.77 -20.35
N GLY A 337 1.24 -3.14 -19.10
CA GLY A 337 -0.09 -2.97 -18.54
C GLY A 337 -0.57 -1.52 -18.59
N VAL A 338 0.28 -0.57 -18.19
CA VAL A 338 0.02 0.87 -18.24
C VAL A 338 -0.21 1.35 -19.68
N ALA A 339 0.68 0.98 -20.62
CA ALA A 339 0.57 1.40 -22.01
C ALA A 339 -0.71 0.86 -22.67
N ILE A 340 -0.97 -0.43 -22.51
CA ILE A 340 -2.14 -1.09 -23.10
C ILE A 340 -3.44 -0.60 -22.44
N SER A 341 -3.46 -0.38 -21.13
CA SER A 341 -4.61 0.23 -20.43
C SER A 341 -4.97 1.59 -21.02
N ALA A 342 -3.98 2.46 -21.23
CA ALA A 342 -4.21 3.78 -21.83
C ALA A 342 -4.76 3.66 -23.25
N VAL A 343 -4.16 2.82 -24.09
CA VAL A 343 -4.59 2.58 -25.48
C VAL A 343 -6.02 2.02 -25.53
N VAL A 344 -6.31 0.98 -24.75
CA VAL A 344 -7.66 0.39 -24.67
C VAL A 344 -8.67 1.41 -24.20
N THR A 345 -8.34 2.21 -23.19
CA THR A 345 -9.22 3.27 -22.70
C THR A 345 -9.56 4.28 -23.81
N ILE A 346 -8.58 4.72 -24.58
CA ILE A 346 -8.79 5.69 -25.67
C ILE A 346 -9.58 5.04 -26.81
N VAL A 347 -9.14 3.90 -27.33
CA VAL A 347 -9.76 3.25 -28.47
C VAL A 347 -11.20 2.88 -28.19
N VAL A 348 -11.49 2.26 -27.05
CA VAL A 348 -12.85 1.89 -26.67
C VAL A 348 -13.70 3.13 -26.48
N SER A 349 -13.16 4.21 -25.90
CA SER A 349 -13.93 5.45 -25.71
C SER A 349 -14.25 6.19 -27.03
N LEU A 350 -13.47 5.97 -28.08
CA LEU A 350 -13.74 6.53 -29.42
C LEU A 350 -14.89 5.81 -30.14
N VAL A 351 -15.05 4.50 -29.88
CA VAL A 351 -16.05 3.67 -30.58
C VAL A 351 -17.33 3.43 -29.76
N THR A 352 -17.32 3.77 -28.47
CA THR A 352 -18.50 3.60 -27.60
C THR A 352 -19.21 4.90 -27.35
N PRO A 353 -20.57 4.90 -27.30
CA PRO A 353 -21.32 6.12 -27.04
C PRO A 353 -21.09 6.61 -25.61
N ASP A 354 -21.10 7.93 -25.47
CA ASP A 354 -21.08 8.60 -24.17
C ASP A 354 -22.49 8.43 -23.54
N VAL A 355 -22.59 7.53 -22.57
CA VAL A 355 -23.87 7.30 -21.87
C VAL A 355 -24.09 8.47 -20.91
N PRO A 356 -25.29 9.14 -20.94
CA PRO A 356 -25.60 10.18 -19.98
C PRO A 356 -25.42 9.64 -18.55
N ALA A 357 -24.84 10.44 -17.68
CA ALA A 357 -24.70 10.07 -16.27
C ALA A 357 -26.09 9.81 -15.70
N THR A 358 -26.36 8.60 -15.24
CA THR A 358 -27.48 8.36 -14.35
C THR A 358 -27.23 9.23 -13.11
N GLU A 359 -28.12 10.18 -12.84
CA GLU A 359 -28.03 11.06 -11.68
C GLU A 359 -27.98 10.21 -10.41
N GLY A 360 -26.79 10.03 -9.89
CA GLY A 360 -26.63 9.56 -8.52
C GLY A 360 -26.99 10.71 -7.57
N PRO A 361 -27.46 10.42 -6.36
CA PRO A 361 -27.83 11.44 -5.40
C PRO A 361 -26.70 12.45 -5.27
N SER A 362 -27.03 13.72 -5.46
CA SER A 362 -26.11 14.84 -5.23
C SER A 362 -25.54 14.70 -3.83
N ALA A 363 -24.24 14.48 -3.73
CA ALA A 363 -23.55 14.64 -2.46
C ALA A 363 -23.74 16.10 -2.04
N LYS A 364 -24.68 16.33 -1.13
CA LYS A 364 -24.64 17.55 -0.31
C LYS A 364 -23.38 17.42 0.53
N VAL A 365 -22.42 18.31 0.23
CA VAL A 365 -21.19 18.54 0.99
C VAL A 365 -21.59 19.07 2.38
#